data_b1d21e48f5414ff0eab6b9119135b676
#
_entry.id   b1d21e48f5414ff0eab6b9119135b676
#
_cell.length_a   1.000
_cell.length_b   1.000
_cell.length_c   1.000
_cell.angle_alpha   90.00
_cell.angle_beta   90.00
_cell.angle_gamma   90.00
#
_symmetry.space_group_name_H-M   'P 1'
#
loop_
_entity.id
_entity.type
_entity.pdbx_description
1 polymer ?
#
loop_
_entity_poly.entity_id
_entity_poly.type
_entity_poly.pdbx_seq_one_letter_code
_entity_poly.pdbx_strand_id
1 'polypeptide(L)'
;HVHLRRQRQMCIRDRMISATPVLLAAIGEAVVEKSGVLNLGVEGMMITGAVIGFIFAVNTEIPIYGFICAAIAGALLSVLFAVLTQYIMSNQVATGLGLTMVGLGLSALIGKPYEGIRSPTLSKIEIPILSDIPILGPMIFSHDAIVYFSIILVGTVAFVISKTRVGLVLRAVGENQEAAHALGYKVVRIRFLAIMFGGATAGIGGAYISLARVPQWTEGMTAGAGWIALALVVFASWK
;
A
#
# COMPACT_ATOMS: atom_id res chain seq x y z
N HIS A 1 16.37 -30.53 17.57
CA HIS A 1 16.35 -30.12 16.14
C HIS A 1 14.95 -29.73 15.64
N VAL A 2 13.87 -30.40 16.04
CA VAL A 2 12.49 -30.07 15.64
C VAL A 2 12.02 -28.72 16.18
N HIS A 3 12.37 -28.38 17.42
CA HIS A 3 12.00 -27.11 18.05
C HIS A 3 12.66 -25.91 17.37
N LEU A 4 13.92 -25.99 16.99
CA LEU A 4 14.65 -24.97 16.26
C LEU A 4 14.10 -24.75 14.84
N ARG A 5 13.64 -25.82 14.18
CA ARG A 5 12.99 -25.72 12.87
C ARG A 5 11.65 -24.99 12.95
N ARG A 6 10.79 -25.31 13.93
CA ARG A 6 9.52 -24.60 14.16
C ARG A 6 9.73 -23.12 14.47
N GLN A 7 10.71 -22.79 15.31
CA GLN A 7 11.03 -21.38 15.61
C GLN A 7 11.48 -20.61 14.36
N ARG A 8 12.35 -21.19 13.52
CA ARG A 8 12.76 -20.54 12.25
C ARG A 8 11.59 -20.33 11.29
N GLN A 9 10.68 -21.28 11.17
CA GLN A 9 9.48 -21.15 10.34
C GLN A 9 8.55 -20.04 10.83
N MET A 10 8.31 -19.94 12.14
CA MET A 10 7.54 -18.85 12.73
C MET A 10 8.19 -17.48 12.45
N CYS A 11 9.51 -17.36 12.63
CA CYS A 11 10.22 -16.10 12.38
C CYS A 11 10.14 -15.65 10.93
N ILE A 12 10.22 -16.55 9.95
CA ILE A 12 10.14 -16.18 8.53
C ILE A 12 8.71 -15.77 8.17
N ARG A 13 7.70 -16.50 8.64
CA ARG A 13 6.31 -16.16 8.44
C ARG A 13 5.96 -14.79 9.00
N ASP A 14 6.39 -14.49 10.23
CA ASP A 14 6.13 -13.22 10.88
C ASP A 14 6.82 -12.05 10.16
N ARG A 15 7.99 -12.29 9.57
CA ARG A 15 8.68 -11.29 8.72
C ARG A 15 7.91 -11.00 7.44
N MET A 16 7.37 -12.00 6.76
CA MET A 16 6.56 -11.78 5.56
C MET A 16 5.29 -11.00 5.86
N ILE A 17 4.58 -11.35 6.94
CA ILE A 17 3.40 -10.62 7.41
C ILE A 17 3.76 -9.17 7.75
N SER A 18 4.89 -8.93 8.41
CA SER A 18 5.33 -7.59 8.78
C SER A 18 5.80 -6.75 7.59
N ALA A 19 6.34 -7.37 6.54
CA ALA A 19 6.81 -6.69 5.35
C ALA A 19 5.69 -6.34 4.36
N THR A 20 4.58 -7.08 4.36
CA THR A 20 3.48 -6.93 3.39
C THR A 20 2.90 -5.52 3.32
N PRO A 21 2.58 -4.81 4.42
CA PRO A 21 2.03 -3.46 4.33
C PRO A 21 3.02 -2.47 3.72
N VAL A 22 4.30 -2.58 4.07
CA VAL A 22 5.36 -1.72 3.51
C VAL A 22 5.57 -2.04 2.04
N LEU A 23 5.51 -3.32 1.64
CA LEU A 23 5.63 -3.75 0.25
C LEU A 23 4.48 -3.21 -0.62
N LEU A 24 3.24 -3.26 -0.13
CA LEU A 24 2.07 -2.71 -0.83
C LEU A 24 2.17 -1.19 -1.02
N ALA A 25 2.61 -0.46 0.00
CA ALA A 25 2.85 0.98 -0.11
C ALA A 25 4.02 1.28 -1.06
N ALA A 26 5.12 0.55 -0.96
CA ALA A 26 6.31 0.75 -1.78
C ALA A 26 6.05 0.48 -3.27
N ILE A 27 5.30 -0.57 -3.62
CA ILE A 27 5.01 -0.84 -5.03
C ILE A 27 4.11 0.22 -5.64
N GLY A 28 3.16 0.76 -4.88
CA GLY A 28 2.34 1.89 -5.28
C GLY A 28 3.17 3.15 -5.48
N GLU A 29 4.01 3.46 -4.52
CA GLU A 29 4.89 4.63 -4.57
C GLU A 29 5.93 4.52 -5.70
N ALA A 30 6.43 3.32 -6.02
CA ALA A 30 7.30 3.10 -7.17
C ALA A 30 6.63 3.48 -8.51
N VAL A 31 5.33 3.26 -8.66
CA VAL A 31 4.56 3.70 -9.83
C VAL A 31 4.42 5.23 -9.85
N VAL A 32 4.16 5.84 -8.70
CA VAL A 32 4.05 7.31 -8.55
C VAL A 32 5.37 7.97 -8.90
N GLU A 33 6.48 7.50 -8.35
CA GLU A 33 7.82 8.03 -8.60
C GLU A 33 8.25 7.87 -10.06
N LYS A 34 7.96 6.71 -10.70
CA LYS A 34 8.21 6.52 -12.13
C LYS A 34 7.39 7.46 -13.02
N SER A 35 6.33 8.09 -12.52
CA SER A 35 5.60 9.17 -13.20
C SER A 35 6.21 10.56 -12.97
N GLY A 36 7.27 10.68 -12.16
CA GLY A 36 7.94 11.93 -11.84
C GLY A 36 7.25 12.72 -10.72
N VAL A 37 6.53 12.07 -9.82
CA VAL A 37 5.86 12.68 -8.66
C VAL A 37 6.39 12.08 -7.37
N LEU A 38 6.72 12.92 -6.39
CA LEU A 38 7.15 12.51 -5.06
C LEU A 38 5.97 12.70 -4.08
N ASN A 39 5.45 11.61 -3.55
CA ASN A 39 4.28 11.63 -2.67
C ASN A 39 4.63 11.35 -1.21
N LEU A 40 4.89 12.41 -0.42
CA LEU A 40 5.10 12.27 1.01
C LEU A 40 3.79 12.01 1.80
N GLY A 41 2.64 12.09 1.15
CA GLY A 41 1.34 11.83 1.75
C GLY A 41 1.01 10.34 1.92
N VAL A 42 1.89 9.44 1.49
CA VAL A 42 1.68 7.99 1.53
C VAL A 42 1.35 7.47 2.94
N GLU A 43 1.97 8.02 3.99
CA GLU A 43 1.66 7.68 5.39
C GLU A 43 0.22 8.06 5.75
N GLY A 44 -0.23 9.25 5.34
CA GLY A 44 -1.62 9.69 5.53
C GLY A 44 -2.63 8.80 4.80
N MET A 45 -2.29 8.33 3.60
CA MET A 45 -3.11 7.39 2.82
C MET A 45 -3.17 6.02 3.49
N MET A 46 -2.05 5.53 4.04
CA MET A 46 -1.99 4.28 4.79
C MET A 46 -2.86 4.33 6.05
N ILE A 47 -2.71 5.35 6.90
CA ILE A 47 -3.45 5.43 8.16
C ILE A 47 -4.95 5.64 7.92
N THR A 48 -5.33 6.41 6.89
CA THR A 48 -6.73 6.58 6.48
C THR A 48 -7.31 5.25 5.98
N GLY A 49 -6.56 4.51 5.17
CA GLY A 49 -6.93 3.17 4.72
C GLY A 49 -7.08 2.20 5.90
N ALA A 50 -6.18 2.27 6.89
CA ALA A 50 -6.24 1.43 8.08
C ALA A 50 -7.52 1.64 8.89
N VAL A 51 -7.91 2.89 9.15
CA VAL A 51 -9.13 3.19 9.93
C VAL A 51 -10.40 2.86 9.16
N ILE A 52 -10.50 3.27 7.90
CA ILE A 52 -11.70 3.02 7.08
C ILE A 52 -11.86 1.52 6.83
N GLY A 53 -10.78 0.83 6.49
CA GLY A 53 -10.79 -0.62 6.32
C GLY A 53 -11.24 -1.35 7.58
N PHE A 54 -10.74 -0.93 8.74
CA PHE A 54 -11.13 -1.50 10.03
C PHE A 54 -12.62 -1.31 10.33
N ILE A 55 -13.13 -0.09 10.17
CA ILE A 55 -14.55 0.25 10.42
C ILE A 55 -15.48 -0.59 9.54
N PHE A 56 -15.19 -0.67 8.24
CA PHE A 56 -16.02 -1.45 7.32
C PHE A 56 -15.94 -2.96 7.59
N ALA A 57 -14.77 -3.49 7.94
CA ALA A 57 -14.62 -4.89 8.28
C ALA A 57 -15.37 -5.27 9.57
N VAL A 58 -15.34 -4.40 10.60
CA VAL A 58 -16.07 -4.62 11.84
C VAL A 58 -17.59 -4.54 11.63
N ASN A 59 -18.06 -3.53 10.87
CA ASN A 59 -19.50 -3.34 10.66
C ASN A 59 -20.14 -4.39 9.74
N THR A 60 -19.38 -4.93 8.78
CA THR A 60 -19.87 -5.94 7.83
C THR A 60 -19.54 -7.36 8.23
N GLU A 61 -18.67 -7.56 9.24
CA GLU A 61 -18.10 -8.85 9.65
C GLU A 61 -17.32 -9.58 8.53
N ILE A 62 -17.07 -8.90 7.39
CA ILE A 62 -16.39 -9.44 6.21
C ILE A 62 -15.11 -8.64 5.92
N PRO A 63 -13.91 -9.19 6.19
CA PRO A 63 -12.65 -8.46 6.02
C PRO A 63 -12.41 -7.93 4.61
N ILE A 64 -12.90 -8.64 3.58
CA ILE A 64 -12.66 -8.25 2.17
C ILE A 64 -13.25 -6.88 1.84
N TYR A 65 -14.43 -6.54 2.39
CA TYR A 65 -15.02 -5.21 2.23
C TYR A 65 -14.16 -4.13 2.89
N GLY A 66 -13.51 -4.46 4.01
CA GLY A 66 -12.54 -3.57 4.64
C GLY A 66 -11.40 -3.20 3.71
N PHE A 67 -10.82 -4.18 3.00
CA PHE A 67 -9.74 -3.91 2.03
C PHE A 67 -10.20 -3.09 0.83
N ILE A 68 -11.39 -3.35 0.30
CA ILE A 68 -11.96 -2.58 -0.81
C ILE A 68 -12.19 -1.12 -0.38
N CYS A 69 -12.82 -0.91 0.77
CA CYS A 69 -13.08 0.43 1.28
C CYS A 69 -11.78 1.18 1.64
N ALA A 70 -10.76 0.47 2.14
CA ALA A 70 -9.44 1.03 2.39
C ALA A 70 -8.74 1.48 1.10
N ALA A 71 -8.81 0.67 0.04
CA ALA A 71 -8.29 1.06 -1.28
C ALA A 71 -8.96 2.32 -1.81
N ILE A 72 -10.28 2.40 -1.69
CA ILE A 72 -11.06 3.57 -2.09
C ILE A 72 -10.69 4.80 -1.24
N ALA A 73 -10.59 4.65 0.07
CA ALA A 73 -10.24 5.74 0.97
C ALA A 73 -8.82 6.29 0.70
N GLY A 74 -7.85 5.41 0.51
CA GLY A 74 -6.49 5.80 0.12
C GLY A 74 -6.45 6.48 -1.25
N ALA A 75 -7.20 5.96 -2.23
CA ALA A 75 -7.36 6.58 -3.54
C ALA A 75 -8.01 7.96 -3.46
N LEU A 76 -9.06 8.14 -2.67
CA LEU A 76 -9.73 9.44 -2.50
C LEU A 76 -8.80 10.48 -1.89
N LEU A 77 -8.02 10.10 -0.86
CA LEU A 77 -7.04 11.02 -0.28
C LEU A 77 -5.93 11.35 -1.29
N SER A 78 -5.54 10.39 -2.14
CA SER A 78 -4.57 10.61 -3.21
C SER A 78 -5.12 11.51 -4.34
N VAL A 79 -6.42 11.47 -4.61
CA VAL A 79 -7.07 12.41 -5.54
C VAL A 79 -6.89 13.84 -5.05
N LEU A 80 -7.09 14.10 -3.75
CA LEU A 80 -6.85 15.43 -3.18
C LEU A 80 -5.39 15.86 -3.38
N PHE A 81 -4.43 14.98 -3.12
CA PHE A 81 -3.01 15.24 -3.41
C PHE A 81 -2.78 15.55 -4.89
N ALA A 82 -3.35 14.73 -5.79
CA ALA A 82 -3.19 14.90 -7.23
C ALA A 82 -3.77 16.22 -7.73
N VAL A 83 -4.94 16.63 -7.24
CA VAL A 83 -5.55 17.92 -7.59
C VAL A 83 -4.67 19.08 -7.14
N LEU A 84 -4.20 19.07 -5.90
CA LEU A 84 -3.36 20.13 -5.37
C LEU A 84 -2.01 20.24 -6.10
N THR A 85 -1.38 19.10 -6.42
CA THR A 85 -0.04 19.09 -7.01
C THR A 85 -0.02 19.20 -8.53
N GLN A 86 -1.02 18.64 -9.25
CA GLN A 86 -1.02 18.60 -10.71
C GLN A 86 -1.87 19.69 -11.37
N TYR A 87 -2.90 20.22 -10.69
CA TYR A 87 -3.74 21.30 -11.22
C TYR A 87 -3.42 22.64 -10.57
N ILE A 88 -3.29 22.67 -9.24
CA ILE A 88 -2.96 23.92 -8.51
C ILE A 88 -1.44 24.17 -8.50
N MET A 89 -0.64 23.16 -8.90
CA MET A 89 0.84 23.21 -8.95
C MET A 89 1.49 23.56 -7.60
N SER A 90 0.88 23.12 -6.50
CA SER A 90 1.44 23.30 -5.16
C SER A 90 2.70 22.47 -4.96
N ASN A 91 3.54 22.85 -4.00
CA ASN A 91 4.73 22.09 -3.66
C ASN A 91 4.38 20.67 -3.18
N GLN A 92 4.88 19.64 -3.87
CA GLN A 92 4.57 18.24 -3.62
C GLN A 92 4.93 17.79 -2.20
N VAL A 93 6.09 18.23 -1.69
CA VAL A 93 6.58 17.88 -0.35
C VAL A 93 5.67 18.46 0.73
N ALA A 94 5.41 19.78 0.65
CA ALA A 94 4.57 20.46 1.63
C ALA A 94 3.13 19.93 1.61
N THR A 95 2.57 19.71 0.41
CA THR A 95 1.22 19.15 0.24
C THR A 95 1.14 17.72 0.80
N GLY A 96 2.14 16.89 0.54
CA GLY A 96 2.19 15.51 1.05
C GLY A 96 2.27 15.45 2.57
N LEU A 97 3.13 16.27 3.19
CA LEU A 97 3.22 16.37 4.65
C LEU A 97 1.92 16.89 5.27
N GLY A 98 1.33 17.95 4.68
CA GLY A 98 0.03 18.46 5.13
C GLY A 98 -1.07 17.39 5.05
N LEU A 99 -1.09 16.61 3.97
CA LEU A 99 -2.05 15.53 3.79
C LEU A 99 -1.83 14.38 4.79
N THR A 100 -0.59 14.10 5.16
CA THR A 100 -0.28 13.15 6.23
C THR A 100 -0.89 13.61 7.57
N MET A 101 -0.75 14.89 7.91
CA MET A 101 -1.38 15.44 9.12
C MET A 101 -2.91 15.33 9.09
N VAL A 102 -3.52 15.62 7.93
CA VAL A 102 -4.96 15.42 7.72
C VAL A 102 -5.35 13.97 7.91
N GLY A 103 -4.60 13.03 7.33
CA GLY A 103 -4.85 11.58 7.46
C GLY A 103 -4.74 11.12 8.91
N LEU A 104 -3.72 11.54 9.65
CA LEU A 104 -3.54 11.23 11.06
C LEU A 104 -4.70 11.79 11.92
N GLY A 105 -5.03 13.08 11.75
CA GLY A 105 -6.12 13.72 12.50
C GLY A 105 -7.48 13.09 12.20
N LEU A 106 -7.77 12.82 10.92
CA LEU A 106 -9.02 12.17 10.50
C LEU A 106 -9.12 10.76 11.05
N SER A 107 -8.04 9.99 11.02
CA SER A 107 -8.01 8.63 11.53
C SER A 107 -8.19 8.56 13.04
N ALA A 108 -7.58 9.47 13.80
CA ALA A 108 -7.76 9.57 15.24
C ALA A 108 -9.22 9.92 15.60
N LEU A 109 -9.82 10.88 14.87
CA LEU A 109 -11.20 11.31 15.10
C LEU A 109 -12.20 10.19 14.82
N ILE A 110 -12.10 9.53 13.67
CA ILE A 110 -13.06 8.51 13.23
C ILE A 110 -12.80 7.17 13.93
N GLY A 111 -11.53 6.86 14.22
CA GLY A 111 -11.13 5.59 14.83
C GLY A 111 -11.41 5.48 16.33
N LYS A 112 -11.48 6.62 17.04
CA LYS A 112 -11.64 6.64 18.50
C LYS A 112 -12.81 5.80 19.06
N PRO A 113 -14.01 5.79 18.46
CA PRO A 113 -15.11 4.94 18.92
C PRO A 113 -14.86 3.43 18.75
N TYR A 114 -13.87 3.05 17.95
CA TYR A 114 -13.54 1.67 17.61
C TYR A 114 -12.33 1.12 18.38
N GLU A 115 -11.74 1.90 19.28
CA GLU A 115 -10.66 1.42 20.15
C GLU A 115 -11.13 0.29 21.04
N GLY A 116 -10.33 -0.77 21.14
CA GLY A 116 -10.65 -1.96 21.94
C GLY A 116 -11.57 -2.98 21.25
N ILE A 117 -12.11 -2.68 20.07
CA ILE A 117 -12.89 -3.63 19.28
C ILE A 117 -11.92 -4.51 18.47
N ARG A 118 -12.21 -5.81 18.40
CA ARG A 118 -11.45 -6.75 17.55
C ARG A 118 -12.11 -6.86 16.18
N SER A 119 -11.28 -6.80 15.13
CA SER A 119 -11.71 -7.07 13.77
C SER A 119 -11.89 -8.58 13.53
N PRO A 120 -12.82 -8.98 12.65
CA PRO A 120 -12.82 -10.32 12.08
C PRO A 120 -11.50 -10.58 11.36
N THR A 121 -10.85 -11.70 11.68
CA THR A 121 -9.55 -12.04 11.10
C THR A 121 -9.70 -12.68 9.74
N LEU A 122 -8.72 -12.43 8.85
CA LEU A 122 -8.62 -13.14 7.59
C LEU A 122 -8.34 -14.63 7.83
N SER A 123 -9.12 -15.50 7.17
CA SER A 123 -8.82 -16.92 7.13
C SER A 123 -7.54 -17.16 6.34
N LYS A 124 -6.67 -18.03 6.88
CA LYS A 124 -5.46 -18.45 6.17
C LYS A 124 -5.88 -19.37 5.02
N ILE A 125 -5.28 -19.13 3.87
CA ILE A 125 -5.45 -20.02 2.72
C ILE A 125 -4.36 -21.09 2.82
N GLU A 126 -4.74 -22.30 3.26
CA GLU A 126 -3.88 -23.48 3.18
C GLU A 126 -4.09 -24.09 1.80
N ILE A 127 -3.07 -24.04 0.94
CA ILE A 127 -3.13 -24.68 -0.37
C ILE A 127 -2.84 -26.18 -0.16
N PRO A 128 -3.86 -27.07 -0.32
CA PRO A 128 -3.67 -28.49 -0.12
C PRO A 128 -2.55 -29.00 -1.04
N ILE A 129 -1.77 -29.98 -0.57
CA ILE A 129 -0.61 -30.59 -1.25
C ILE A 129 0.67 -29.74 -1.16
N LEU A 130 0.63 -28.41 -1.33
CA LEU A 130 1.82 -27.56 -1.27
C LEU A 130 2.16 -27.14 0.17
N SER A 131 1.17 -27.07 1.05
CA SER A 131 1.37 -26.83 2.49
C SER A 131 2.04 -28.01 3.21
N ASP A 132 1.96 -29.22 2.66
CA ASP A 132 2.54 -30.44 3.25
C ASP A 132 4.04 -30.63 2.93
N ILE A 133 4.61 -29.81 2.05
CA ILE A 133 6.05 -29.86 1.74
C ILE A 133 6.84 -29.44 3.00
N PRO A 134 7.69 -30.32 3.56
CA PRO A 134 8.45 -30.02 4.76
C PRO A 134 9.39 -28.81 4.49
N ILE A 135 9.28 -27.75 5.31
CA ILE A 135 10.03 -26.49 5.28
C ILE A 135 9.41 -25.44 4.36
N LEU A 136 9.18 -25.70 3.08
CA LEU A 136 8.67 -24.73 2.10
C LEU A 136 7.16 -24.52 2.20
N GLY A 137 6.40 -25.57 2.55
CA GLY A 137 4.94 -25.51 2.67
C GLY A 137 4.46 -24.45 3.65
N PRO A 138 4.79 -24.55 4.95
CA PRO A 138 4.39 -23.57 5.95
C PRO A 138 5.02 -22.19 5.75
N MET A 139 6.14 -22.09 5.02
CA MET A 139 6.89 -20.86 4.80
C MET A 139 6.29 -20.01 3.68
N ILE A 140 5.75 -20.63 2.62
CA ILE A 140 5.27 -19.93 1.43
C ILE A 140 3.77 -20.09 1.25
N PHE A 141 3.19 -21.26 1.62
CA PHE A 141 1.82 -21.64 1.29
C PHE A 141 0.83 -21.60 2.47
N SER A 142 1.18 -20.95 3.58
CA SER A 142 0.31 -20.77 4.77
C SER A 142 0.15 -19.29 5.13
N HIS A 143 -0.12 -18.44 4.14
CA HIS A 143 -0.31 -17.00 4.33
C HIS A 143 -1.72 -16.57 4.00
N ASP A 144 -2.05 -15.33 4.39
CA ASP A 144 -3.32 -14.71 4.08
C ASP A 144 -3.39 -14.33 2.58
N ALA A 145 -4.61 -14.23 2.04
CA ALA A 145 -4.86 -13.87 0.64
C ALA A 145 -4.13 -12.58 0.19
N ILE A 146 -4.00 -11.61 1.09
CA ILE A 146 -3.37 -10.31 0.81
C ILE A 146 -1.85 -10.43 0.62
N VAL A 147 -1.19 -11.37 1.29
CA VAL A 147 0.25 -11.65 1.06
C VAL A 147 0.46 -12.13 -0.37
N TYR A 148 -0.35 -13.09 -0.84
CA TYR A 148 -0.27 -13.59 -2.22
C TYR A 148 -0.63 -12.48 -3.23
N PHE A 149 -1.66 -11.70 -2.93
CA PHE A 149 -2.02 -10.55 -3.73
C PHE A 149 -0.86 -9.56 -3.86
N SER A 150 -0.14 -9.27 -2.77
CA SER A 150 1.01 -8.36 -2.80
C SER A 150 2.13 -8.87 -3.71
N ILE A 151 2.44 -10.17 -3.68
CA ILE A 151 3.48 -10.78 -4.53
C ILE A 151 3.06 -10.73 -6.00
N ILE A 152 1.81 -11.07 -6.30
CA ILE A 152 1.26 -11.00 -7.66
C ILE A 152 1.28 -9.55 -8.15
N LEU A 153 0.91 -8.60 -7.30
CA LEU A 153 0.92 -7.17 -7.63
C LEU A 153 2.33 -6.69 -7.98
N VAL A 154 3.35 -7.08 -7.19
CA VAL A 154 4.76 -6.75 -7.49
C VAL A 154 5.15 -7.28 -8.86
N GLY A 155 4.89 -8.56 -9.15
CA GLY A 155 5.19 -9.17 -10.45
C GLY A 155 4.47 -8.46 -11.60
N THR A 156 3.20 -8.14 -11.42
CA THR A 156 2.37 -7.45 -12.41
C THR A 156 2.88 -6.03 -12.68
N VAL A 157 3.15 -5.25 -11.63
CA VAL A 157 3.67 -3.88 -11.77
C VAL A 157 5.06 -3.89 -12.41
N ALA A 158 5.94 -4.79 -11.99
CA ALA A 158 7.27 -4.95 -12.58
C ALA A 158 7.18 -5.30 -14.09
N PHE A 159 6.28 -6.22 -14.46
CA PHE A 159 6.03 -6.56 -15.87
C PHE A 159 5.45 -5.37 -16.65
N VAL A 160 4.45 -4.69 -16.10
CA VAL A 160 3.83 -3.52 -16.76
C VAL A 160 4.87 -2.42 -16.99
N ILE A 161 5.65 -2.05 -15.97
CA ILE A 161 6.65 -0.98 -16.09
C ILE A 161 7.77 -1.36 -17.07
N SER A 162 8.21 -2.64 -17.11
CA SER A 162 9.38 -3.03 -17.91
C SER A 162 9.04 -3.47 -19.33
N LYS A 163 7.86 -4.05 -19.56
CA LYS A 163 7.55 -4.77 -20.82
C LYS A 163 6.35 -4.19 -21.59
N THR A 164 5.59 -3.23 -21.03
CA THR A 164 4.40 -2.72 -21.71
C THR A 164 4.57 -1.28 -22.21
N ARG A 165 3.70 -0.89 -23.17
CA ARG A 165 3.61 0.50 -23.66
C ARG A 165 3.21 1.47 -22.55
N VAL A 166 2.36 1.03 -21.62
CA VAL A 166 1.94 1.85 -20.48
C VAL A 166 3.14 2.22 -19.60
N GLY A 167 3.99 1.24 -19.27
CA GLY A 167 5.20 1.47 -18.50
C GLY A 167 6.21 2.37 -19.24
N LEU A 168 6.34 2.22 -20.57
CA LEU A 168 7.18 3.10 -21.37
C LEU A 168 6.71 4.56 -21.30
N VAL A 169 5.41 4.78 -21.49
CA VAL A 169 4.80 6.12 -21.41
C VAL A 169 4.94 6.71 -20.00
N LEU A 170 4.73 5.90 -18.95
CA LEU A 170 4.88 6.33 -17.57
C LEU A 170 6.30 6.83 -17.29
N ARG A 171 7.32 6.08 -17.72
CA ARG A 171 8.73 6.47 -17.59
C ARG A 171 9.07 7.72 -18.41
N ALA A 172 8.59 7.80 -19.64
CA ALA A 172 8.81 8.98 -20.49
C ALA A 172 8.23 10.26 -19.85
N VAL A 173 7.03 10.17 -19.25
CA VAL A 173 6.40 11.28 -18.52
C VAL A 173 7.20 11.66 -17.26
N GLY A 174 7.80 10.67 -16.59
CA GLY A 174 8.63 10.92 -15.40
C GLY A 174 9.99 11.55 -15.73
N GLU A 175 10.63 11.10 -16.83
CA GLU A 175 11.95 11.60 -17.23
C GLU A 175 11.90 13.01 -17.84
N ASN A 176 10.94 13.25 -18.74
CA ASN A 176 10.79 14.56 -19.38
C ASN A 176 9.34 14.84 -19.75
N GLN A 177 8.67 15.61 -18.88
CA GLN A 177 7.27 15.95 -19.06
C GLN A 177 7.01 16.83 -20.30
N GLU A 178 7.94 17.73 -20.68
CA GLU A 178 7.78 18.62 -21.81
C GLU A 178 7.87 17.85 -23.12
N ALA A 179 8.85 16.94 -23.24
CA ALA A 179 8.98 16.07 -24.39
C ALA A 179 7.76 15.13 -24.53
N ALA A 180 7.28 14.55 -23.42
CA ALA A 180 6.08 13.72 -23.44
C ALA A 180 4.84 14.52 -23.86
N HIS A 181 4.71 15.77 -23.42
CA HIS A 181 3.61 16.66 -23.83
C HIS A 181 3.71 17.03 -25.32
N ALA A 182 4.91 17.33 -25.84
CA ALA A 182 5.13 17.60 -27.25
C ALA A 182 4.77 16.41 -28.15
N LEU A 183 4.91 15.17 -27.67
CA LEU A 183 4.47 13.94 -28.32
C LEU A 183 2.94 13.70 -28.22
N GLY A 184 2.19 14.60 -27.57
CA GLY A 184 0.73 14.52 -27.45
C GLY A 184 0.21 13.72 -26.25
N TYR A 185 1.07 13.26 -25.35
CA TYR A 185 0.62 12.55 -24.14
C TYR A 185 0.01 13.50 -23.12
N LYS A 186 -1.10 13.06 -22.49
CA LYS A 186 -1.79 13.83 -21.43
C LYS A 186 -1.09 13.61 -20.09
N VAL A 187 0.04 14.29 -19.87
CA VAL A 187 0.91 14.14 -18.70
C VAL A 187 0.14 14.17 -17.38
N VAL A 188 -0.71 15.20 -17.18
CA VAL A 188 -1.49 15.35 -15.95
C VAL A 188 -2.38 14.13 -15.67
N ARG A 189 -3.05 13.58 -16.70
CA ARG A 189 -3.91 12.39 -16.52
C ARG A 189 -3.10 11.15 -16.13
N ILE A 190 -1.92 10.97 -16.74
CA ILE A 190 -1.05 9.82 -16.46
C ILE A 190 -0.55 9.88 -15.01
N ARG A 191 -0.07 11.05 -14.57
CA ARG A 191 0.34 11.28 -13.19
C ARG A 191 -0.81 11.11 -12.20
N PHE A 192 -1.98 11.64 -12.54
CA PHE A 192 -3.18 11.50 -11.72
C PHE A 192 -3.54 10.04 -11.46
N LEU A 193 -3.57 9.21 -12.52
CA LEU A 193 -3.86 7.78 -12.40
C LEU A 193 -2.76 7.03 -11.61
N ALA A 194 -1.49 7.39 -11.80
CA ALA A 194 -0.40 6.82 -11.03
C ALA A 194 -0.54 7.14 -9.53
N ILE A 195 -0.87 8.39 -9.19
CA ILE A 195 -1.08 8.82 -7.81
C ILE A 195 -2.28 8.09 -7.18
N MET A 196 -3.39 7.94 -7.91
CA MET A 196 -4.55 7.17 -7.44
C MET A 196 -4.20 5.71 -7.16
N PHE A 197 -3.44 5.08 -8.05
CA PHE A 197 -2.97 3.71 -7.84
C PHE A 197 -2.09 3.61 -6.60
N GLY A 198 -1.14 4.55 -6.41
CA GLY A 198 -0.29 4.61 -5.22
C GLY A 198 -1.10 4.76 -3.93
N GLY A 199 -2.10 5.65 -3.93
CA GLY A 199 -2.98 5.82 -2.77
C GLY A 199 -3.84 4.59 -2.47
N ALA A 200 -4.37 3.92 -3.50
CA ALA A 200 -5.14 2.69 -3.33
C ALA A 200 -4.31 1.57 -2.69
N THR A 201 -3.10 1.33 -3.20
CA THR A 201 -2.20 0.28 -2.66
C THR A 201 -1.69 0.62 -1.27
N ALA A 202 -1.40 1.91 -0.98
CA ALA A 202 -1.07 2.38 0.35
C ALA A 202 -2.23 2.17 1.33
N GLY A 203 -3.47 2.45 0.91
CA GLY A 203 -4.67 2.19 1.70
C GLY A 203 -4.85 0.71 2.04
N ILE A 204 -4.66 -0.20 1.08
CA ILE A 204 -4.67 -1.66 1.32
C ILE A 204 -3.56 -2.05 2.31
N GLY A 205 -2.35 -1.49 2.16
CA GLY A 205 -1.24 -1.72 3.09
C GLY A 205 -1.59 -1.29 4.52
N GLY A 206 -2.25 -0.16 4.69
CA GLY A 206 -2.77 0.30 5.97
C GLY A 206 -3.82 -0.64 6.57
N ALA A 207 -4.82 -1.05 5.77
CA ALA A 207 -5.83 -2.00 6.20
C ALA A 207 -5.23 -3.36 6.61
N TYR A 208 -4.15 -3.79 5.96
CA TYR A 208 -3.46 -5.02 6.35
C TYR A 208 -2.90 -4.95 7.77
N ILE A 209 -2.43 -3.78 8.21
CA ILE A 209 -1.97 -3.59 9.59
C ILE A 209 -3.13 -3.78 10.56
N SER A 210 -4.28 -3.14 10.30
CA SER A 210 -5.43 -3.13 11.22
C SER A 210 -6.30 -4.40 11.18
N LEU A 211 -6.26 -5.17 10.08
CA LEU A 211 -7.13 -6.35 9.90
C LEU A 211 -6.39 -7.69 10.02
N ALA A 212 -5.10 -7.73 9.67
CA ALA A 212 -4.35 -8.99 9.62
C ALA A 212 -3.19 -9.04 10.63
N ARG A 213 -2.36 -7.98 10.69
CA ARG A 213 -1.18 -7.95 11.56
C ARG A 213 -1.55 -7.73 13.02
N VAL A 214 -2.36 -6.71 13.30
CA VAL A 214 -2.85 -6.35 14.64
C VAL A 214 -4.35 -6.12 14.50
N PRO A 215 -5.20 -7.14 14.71
CA PRO A 215 -6.63 -7.08 14.42
C PRO A 215 -7.39 -6.24 15.46
N GLN A 216 -6.96 -5.02 15.62
CA GLN A 216 -7.56 -3.98 16.46
C GLN A 216 -7.12 -2.61 15.97
N TRP A 217 -7.93 -1.60 16.21
CA TRP A 217 -7.58 -0.22 15.92
C TRP A 217 -6.83 0.40 17.09
N THR A 218 -5.73 1.08 16.79
CA THR A 218 -4.99 1.96 17.71
C THR A 218 -4.52 3.20 16.98
N GLU A 219 -4.55 4.34 17.64
CA GLU A 219 -4.08 5.60 17.07
C GLU A 219 -2.59 5.49 16.64
N GLY A 220 -2.28 6.02 15.45
CA GLY A 220 -0.91 6.04 14.94
C GLY A 220 -0.32 4.66 14.58
N MET A 221 -1.14 3.62 14.39
CA MET A 221 -0.69 2.24 14.21
C MET A 221 0.19 1.98 12.99
N THR A 222 0.22 2.87 12.00
CA THR A 222 1.13 2.77 10.84
C THR A 222 2.56 3.15 11.21
N ALA A 223 2.75 4.02 12.23
CA ALA A 223 4.04 4.36 12.85
C ALA A 223 5.17 4.69 11.85
N GLY A 224 4.85 5.40 10.75
CA GLY A 224 5.83 5.78 9.72
C GLY A 224 6.12 4.71 8.68
N ALA A 225 5.33 3.64 8.61
CA ALA A 225 5.51 2.56 7.63
C ALA A 225 5.44 3.07 6.18
N GLY A 226 4.59 4.07 5.91
CA GLY A 226 4.50 4.73 4.61
C GLY A 226 5.77 5.51 4.25
N TRP A 227 6.37 6.21 5.20
CA TRP A 227 7.64 6.90 4.96
C TRP A 227 8.81 5.93 4.78
N ILE A 228 8.81 4.79 5.48
CA ILE A 228 9.78 3.72 5.24
C ILE A 228 9.63 3.18 3.82
N ALA A 229 8.40 2.95 3.36
CA ALA A 229 8.12 2.51 1.99
C ALA A 229 8.62 3.52 0.96
N LEU A 230 8.33 4.81 1.14
CA LEU A 230 8.84 5.90 0.30
C LEU A 230 10.37 5.93 0.26
N ALA A 231 11.03 5.87 1.43
CA ALA A 231 12.48 5.88 1.51
C ALA A 231 13.11 4.71 0.73
N LEU A 232 12.54 3.50 0.86
CA LEU A 232 13.00 2.33 0.11
C LEU A 232 12.91 2.54 -1.39
N VAL A 233 11.82 3.15 -1.87
CA VAL A 233 11.61 3.41 -3.30
C VAL A 233 12.58 4.47 -3.81
N VAL A 234 12.73 5.59 -3.11
CA VAL A 234 13.67 6.67 -3.47
C VAL A 234 15.10 6.15 -3.54
N PHE A 235 15.56 5.37 -2.55
CA PHE A 235 16.90 4.78 -2.58
C PHE A 235 17.07 3.73 -3.67
N ALA A 236 16.02 3.01 -4.04
CA ALA A 236 16.07 2.01 -5.11
C ALA A 236 16.11 2.64 -6.51
N SER A 237 15.53 3.83 -6.70
CA SER A 237 15.45 4.50 -8.01
C SER A 237 16.68 5.34 -8.36
N TRP A 238 17.58 5.58 -7.42
CA TRP A 238 18.83 6.34 -7.60
C TRP A 238 19.96 5.54 -8.28
N LYS A 239 19.63 4.41 -8.94
CA LYS A 239 20.61 3.60 -9.68
C LYS A 239 20.51 3.81 -11.18
#